data_64bb5f8463f7e89a98424f46f15a59a7
#
_entry.id   64bb5f8463f7e89a98424f46f15a59a7
#
_cell.length_a   1.000
_cell.length_b   1.000
_cell.length_c   1.000
_cell.angle_alpha   90.00
_cell.angle_beta   90.00
_cell.angle_gamma   90.00
#
_symmetry.space_group_name_H-M   'P 1'
#
loop_
_entity.id
_entity.type
_entity.pdbx_description
1 polymer ?
#
loop_
_entity_poly.entity_id
_entity_poly.type
_entity_poly.pdbx_seq_one_letter_code
_entity_poly.pdbx_strand_id
1 'polypeptide(L)' 'VGEILYTMPGSRTDYNYKMKCDIGEIEIGGENYGGIGAKTSEDNGSSRTIEAECEIGRIEILFR' A
#
# COMPACT_ATOMS: atom_id res chain seq x y z
N VAL A 1 15.21 0.15 -5.90
CA VAL A 1 15.49 0.18 -4.47
C VAL A 1 14.92 1.47 -3.88
N GLY A 2 14.10 1.36 -2.86
CA GLY A 2 13.56 2.56 -2.25
C GLY A 2 12.48 2.28 -1.23
N GLU A 3 11.96 3.38 -0.71
CA GLU A 3 10.92 3.36 0.29
C GLU A 3 9.88 4.42 -0.08
N ILE A 4 8.61 4.03 -0.03
CA ILE A 4 7.50 4.94 -0.29
C ILE A 4 6.69 5.03 0.98
N LEU A 5 6.53 6.25 1.49
CA LEU A 5 5.76 6.52 2.68
C LEU A 5 4.67 7.53 2.36
N TYR A 6 3.43 7.14 2.54
CA TYR A 6 2.28 8.03 2.38
C TYR A 6 1.55 8.20 3.70
N THR A 7 1.18 9.43 4.00
CA THR A 7 0.27 9.74 5.10
C THR A 7 -0.99 10.33 4.50
N MET A 8 -2.12 9.68 4.74
CA MET A 8 -3.39 10.02 4.12
C MET A 8 -4.41 10.43 5.18
N PRO A 9 -5.28 11.40 4.88
CA PRO A 9 -6.39 11.71 5.78
C PRO A 9 -7.48 10.65 5.66
N GLY A 10 -8.20 10.42 6.75
CA GLY A 10 -9.30 9.48 6.79
C GLY A 10 -8.92 8.11 7.29
N SER A 11 -9.67 7.10 6.90
CA SER A 11 -9.43 5.74 7.32
C SER A 11 -9.06 4.85 6.14
N ARG A 12 -8.57 3.66 6.47
CA ARG A 12 -8.15 2.68 5.48
C ARG A 12 -9.23 2.34 4.46
N THR A 13 -10.47 2.24 4.90
CA THR A 13 -11.58 1.86 4.03
C THR A 13 -12.09 3.00 3.15
N ASP A 14 -11.54 4.20 3.32
CA ASP A 14 -11.87 5.34 2.46
C ASP A 14 -11.21 5.27 1.09
N TYR A 15 -10.36 4.29 0.87
CA TYR A 15 -9.58 4.14 -0.37
C TYR A 15 -9.58 2.71 -0.87
N ASN A 16 -9.43 2.57 -2.18
CA ASN A 16 -9.12 1.29 -2.81
C ASN A 16 -7.60 1.22 -2.99
N TYR A 17 -7.04 0.02 -3.06
CA TYR A 17 -5.60 -0.17 -3.13
C TYR A 17 -5.21 -1.10 -4.27
N LYS A 18 -4.19 -0.68 -5.01
CA LYS A 18 -3.51 -1.53 -6.00
C LYS A 18 -2.02 -1.33 -5.79
N MET A 19 -1.39 -2.25 -5.11
CA MET A 19 0.00 -2.14 -4.74
C MET A 19 0.78 -3.38 -5.11
N LYS A 20 2.00 -3.18 -5.55
CA LYS A 20 2.88 -4.25 -5.97
C LYS A 20 4.31 -3.93 -5.54
N CYS A 21 4.94 -4.92 -4.93
CA CYS A 21 6.36 -4.85 -4.61
C CYS A 21 6.98 -6.21 -4.92
N ASP A 22 7.98 -6.24 -5.79
CA ASP A 22 8.60 -7.49 -6.19
C ASP A 22 9.43 -8.10 -5.06
N ILE A 23 10.22 -7.28 -4.38
CA ILE A 23 10.98 -7.71 -3.21
C ILE A 23 10.84 -6.63 -2.14
N GLY A 24 10.22 -6.96 -1.01
CA GLY A 24 10.07 -5.99 0.06
C GLY A 24 8.78 -6.13 0.82
N GLU A 25 8.32 -5.03 1.38
CA GLU A 25 7.17 -5.00 2.26
C GLU A 25 6.13 -3.98 1.82
N ILE A 26 4.87 -4.32 2.06
CA ILE A 26 3.74 -3.41 1.90
C ILE A 26 3.03 -3.33 3.24
N GLU A 27 2.88 -2.13 3.78
CA GLU A 27 2.11 -1.89 5.01
C GLU A 27 1.01 -0.88 4.74
N ILE A 28 -0.19 -1.21 5.18
CA ILE A 28 -1.37 -0.34 5.06
C ILE A 28 -2.02 -0.24 6.43
N GLY A 29 -2.04 0.96 6.99
CA GLY A 29 -2.66 1.19 8.29
C GLY A 29 -2.11 0.33 9.41
N GLY A 30 -0.83 -0.02 9.35
CA GLY A 30 -0.17 -0.86 10.34
C GLY A 30 -0.23 -2.37 10.06
N GLU A 31 -0.92 -2.79 9.00
CA GLU A 31 -0.96 -4.18 8.60
C GLU A 31 0.08 -4.45 7.51
N ASN A 32 0.82 -5.53 7.65
CA ASN A 32 1.86 -5.93 6.72
C ASN A 32 1.34 -6.97 5.73
N TYR A 33 1.51 -6.68 4.45
CA TYR A 33 1.15 -7.57 3.35
C TYR A 33 2.38 -7.99 2.55
N GLY A 34 3.55 -7.81 3.12
CA GLY A 34 4.81 -7.95 2.41
C GLY A 34 5.27 -9.36 2.14
N GLY A 35 6.37 -9.44 1.42
CA GLY A 35 7.04 -10.66 1.05
C GLY A 35 7.60 -10.56 -0.36
N ILE A 36 8.23 -11.63 -0.81
CA ILE A 36 8.73 -11.71 -2.19
C ILE A 36 7.54 -11.83 -3.14
N GLY A 37 7.46 -10.96 -4.11
CA GLY A 37 6.34 -10.93 -5.05
C GLY A 37 5.05 -10.41 -4.44
N ALA A 38 5.14 -9.57 -3.41
CA ALA A 38 3.98 -9.04 -2.73
C ALA A 38 3.09 -8.23 -3.67
N LYS A 39 1.81 -8.54 -3.66
CA LYS A 39 0.84 -7.86 -4.48
C LYS A 39 -0.46 -7.74 -3.69
N THR A 40 -0.93 -6.53 -3.53
CA THR A 40 -2.13 -6.25 -2.77
C THR A 40 -3.14 -5.50 -3.62
N SER A 41 -4.35 -6.01 -3.66
CA SER A 41 -5.46 -5.35 -4.34
C SER A 41 -6.67 -5.41 -3.43
N GLU A 42 -7.22 -4.26 -3.08
CA GLU A 42 -8.37 -4.16 -2.20
C GLU A 42 -9.34 -3.12 -2.73
N ASP A 43 -10.61 -3.52 -2.88
CA ASP A 43 -11.66 -2.64 -3.34
C ASP A 43 -12.66 -2.42 -2.21
N ASN A 44 -12.70 -1.19 -1.71
CA ASN A 44 -13.61 -0.79 -0.62
C ASN A 44 -14.80 0.00 -1.12
N GLY A 45 -15.03 0.02 -2.42
CA GLY A 45 -16.12 0.79 -3.00
C GLY A 45 -15.89 2.29 -3.00
N SER A 46 -14.66 2.71 -2.80
CA SER A 46 -14.29 4.13 -2.79
C SER A 46 -14.15 4.67 -4.21
N SER A 47 -14.37 5.98 -4.36
CA SER A 47 -14.06 6.67 -5.60
C SER A 47 -12.56 6.99 -5.74
N ARG A 48 -11.78 6.72 -4.70
CA ARG A 48 -10.34 7.01 -4.67
C ARG A 48 -9.56 5.71 -4.65
N THR A 49 -8.56 5.63 -5.52
CA THR A 49 -7.69 4.46 -5.62
C THR A 49 -6.24 4.88 -5.43
N ILE A 50 -5.54 4.16 -4.57
CA ILE A 50 -4.11 4.34 -4.36
C ILE A 50 -3.39 3.26 -5.14
N GLU A 51 -2.55 3.69 -6.09
CA GLU A 51 -1.71 2.78 -6.86
C GLU A 51 -0.26 3.04 -6.53
N ALA A 52 0.47 2.00 -6.19
CA ALA A 52 1.89 2.09 -5.90
C ALA A 52 2.61 0.85 -6.40
N GLU A 53 3.80 1.05 -6.90
CA GLU A 53 4.62 -0.03 -7.43
C GLU A 53 6.06 0.16 -6.99
N CYS A 54 6.67 -0.94 -6.56
CA CYS A 54 8.04 -0.95 -6.08
C CYS A 54 8.72 -2.22 -6.58
N GLU A 55 9.96 -2.11 -7.04
CA GLU A 55 10.73 -3.29 -7.43
C GLU A 55 11.43 -3.90 -6.22
N ILE A 56 12.22 -3.10 -5.52
CA ILE A 56 12.90 -3.52 -4.30
C ILE A 56 12.72 -2.41 -3.28
N GLY A 57 12.13 -2.72 -2.14
CA GLY A 57 11.95 -1.72 -1.11
C GLY A 57 10.71 -1.91 -0.27
N ARG A 58 10.08 -0.81 0.11
CA ARG A 58 8.97 -0.82 1.05
C ARG A 58 7.95 0.25 0.69
N ILE A 59 6.69 -0.11 0.83
CA ILE A 59 5.58 0.81 0.69
C ILE A 59 4.84 0.84 2.02
N GLU A 60 4.68 2.02 2.59
CA GLU A 60 3.96 2.19 3.85
C GLU A 60 2.91 3.28 3.71
N ILE A 61 1.69 2.98 4.09
CA ILE A 61 0.58 3.94 4.07
C ILE A 61 0.02 4.06 5.47
N LEU A 62 0.03 5.28 5.97
CA LEU A 62 -0.49 5.63 7.29
C LEU A 62 -1.73 6.52 7.15
N PHE A 63 -2.65 6.40 8.09
CA PHE A 63 -3.87 7.21 8.12
C PHE A 63 -3.93 8.05 9.39
N ARG A 64 -4.50 9.22 9.26
CA ARG A 64 -4.68 10.16 10.36
C ARG A 64 -6.14 10.46 10.60
#